data_843f3529cd866eaf92e6c56cdabf3273
#
_entry.id   843f3529cd866eaf92e6c56cdabf3273
#
_cell.length_a   1.000
_cell.length_b   1.000
_cell.length_c   1.000
_cell.angle_alpha   90.00
_cell.angle_beta   90.00
_cell.angle_gamma   90.00
#
_symmetry.space_group_name_H-M   'P 1'
#
loop_
_entity.id
_entity.type
_entity.pdbx_description
1 polymer ?
#
loop_
_entity_poly.entity_id
_entity_poly.type
_entity_poly.pdbx_seq_one_letter_code
_entity_poly.pdbx_strand_id
1 'polypeptide(L)'
;MNKEIADALNCIIEFLAVRDLAQMSKDALKKACGASKADVIIALGSDLPVVAETACELYKAGYGEKLMFCGGIGHSTVNLKKKVAKILNVETDQLPESEAEIYACLAKDKYQIESSSIFMDKTSTNTSENIKNAIQIFNDHTIKHETMILIQDPILQKRSYVTALDMFNDRQKIINYAPIIPKLN
;
A
#
# COMPACT_ATOMS: atom_id res chain seq x y z
N MET A 1 23.06 13.64 14.89
CA MET A 1 23.61 12.37 14.30
C MET A 1 24.85 12.74 13.52
N ASN A 2 25.89 11.88 13.46
CA ASN A 2 27.06 12.16 12.61
C ASN A 2 26.59 12.20 11.13
N LYS A 3 27.07 13.17 10.37
CA LYS A 3 26.70 13.40 8.96
C LYS A 3 26.96 12.16 8.09
N GLU A 4 28.08 11.49 8.28
CA GLU A 4 28.42 10.27 7.52
C GLU A 4 27.43 9.13 7.77
N ILE A 5 26.95 8.98 9.02
CA ILE A 5 25.93 8.01 9.37
C ILE A 5 24.59 8.40 8.74
N ALA A 6 24.22 9.69 8.77
CA ALA A 6 23.00 10.17 8.14
C ALA A 6 23.03 9.90 6.63
N ASP A 7 24.14 10.22 5.96
CA ASP A 7 24.29 10.01 4.52
C ASP A 7 24.22 8.50 4.17
N ALA A 8 24.89 7.64 4.92
CA ALA A 8 24.82 6.18 4.72
C ALA A 8 23.40 5.64 4.91
N LEU A 9 22.69 6.08 5.96
CA LEU A 9 21.30 5.68 6.19
C LEU A 9 20.35 6.21 5.09
N ASN A 10 20.56 7.42 4.60
CA ASN A 10 19.79 7.98 3.49
C ASN A 10 19.95 7.14 2.21
N CYS A 11 21.17 6.68 1.89
CA CYS A 11 21.40 5.75 0.78
C CYS A 11 20.61 4.44 0.93
N ILE A 12 20.59 3.88 2.14
CA ILE A 12 19.81 2.65 2.42
C ILE A 12 18.31 2.93 2.26
N ILE A 13 17.81 4.03 2.81
CA ILE A 13 16.40 4.43 2.70
C ILE A 13 16.00 4.61 1.23
N GLU A 14 16.79 5.33 0.44
CA GLU A 14 16.54 5.53 -0.99
C GLU A 14 16.53 4.23 -1.79
N PHE A 15 17.40 3.27 -1.43
CA PHE A 15 17.39 1.94 -2.03
C PHE A 15 16.13 1.14 -1.68
N LEU A 16 15.62 1.23 -0.46
CA LEU A 16 14.48 0.45 0.02
C LEU A 16 13.14 1.09 -0.34
N ALA A 17 13.02 2.41 -0.25
CA ALA A 17 11.79 3.17 -0.48
C ALA A 17 11.56 3.43 -1.98
N VAL A 18 11.40 2.34 -2.75
CA VAL A 18 11.23 2.42 -4.21
C VAL A 18 9.99 3.25 -4.55
N ARG A 19 10.19 4.24 -5.41
CA ARG A 19 9.13 5.07 -5.98
C ARG A 19 9.44 5.28 -7.46
N ASP A 20 8.71 4.61 -8.35
CA ASP A 20 8.95 4.66 -9.80
C ASP A 20 8.55 6.01 -10.40
N LEU A 21 7.62 6.71 -9.78
CA LEU A 21 7.16 8.02 -10.19
C LEU A 21 7.48 9.05 -9.09
N ALA A 22 8.34 10.01 -9.37
CA ALA A 22 8.68 11.08 -8.42
C ALA A 22 7.42 11.83 -7.96
N GLN A 23 6.51 12.09 -8.90
CA GLN A 23 5.19 12.66 -8.67
C GLN A 23 4.15 11.86 -9.46
N MET A 24 3.06 11.50 -8.81
CA MET A 24 1.94 10.84 -9.47
C MET A 24 1.21 11.83 -10.38
N SER A 25 1.08 11.49 -11.66
CA SER A 25 0.24 12.17 -12.63
C SER A 25 -0.28 11.18 -13.65
N LYS A 26 -1.38 11.52 -14.33
CA LYS A 26 -1.97 10.64 -15.36
C LYS A 26 -1.00 10.40 -16.51
N ASP A 27 -0.24 11.42 -16.91
CA ASP A 27 0.75 11.30 -17.98
C ASP A 27 1.96 10.46 -17.56
N ALA A 28 2.48 10.65 -16.33
CA ALA A 28 3.56 9.84 -15.80
C ALA A 28 3.14 8.37 -15.68
N LEU A 29 1.94 8.09 -15.17
CA LEU A 29 1.40 6.74 -15.06
C LEU A 29 1.22 6.10 -16.45
N LYS A 30 0.65 6.84 -17.41
CA LYS A 30 0.48 6.37 -18.80
C LYS A 30 1.81 6.05 -19.46
N LYS A 31 2.83 6.87 -19.23
CA LYS A 31 4.20 6.62 -19.75
C LYS A 31 4.82 5.37 -19.12
N ALA A 32 4.59 5.13 -17.83
CA ALA A 32 5.19 4.01 -17.09
C ALA A 32 4.52 2.65 -17.38
N CYS A 33 3.18 2.62 -17.46
CA CYS A 33 2.45 1.35 -17.59
C CYS A 33 1.45 1.28 -18.76
N GLY A 34 1.36 2.32 -19.59
CA GLY A 34 0.45 2.35 -20.74
C GLY A 34 -0.98 2.81 -20.42
N ALA A 35 -1.32 3.01 -19.14
CA ALA A 35 -2.65 3.40 -18.70
C ALA A 35 -2.57 4.67 -17.81
N SER A 36 -3.52 5.58 -17.97
CA SER A 36 -3.63 6.79 -17.13
C SER A 36 -4.31 6.53 -15.78
N LYS A 37 -4.77 5.29 -15.57
CA LYS A 37 -5.41 4.79 -14.36
C LYS A 37 -5.06 3.31 -14.21
N ALA A 38 -4.58 2.92 -13.05
CA ALA A 38 -4.30 1.52 -12.75
C ALA A 38 -5.60 0.74 -12.48
N ASP A 39 -5.59 -0.56 -12.74
CA ASP A 39 -6.73 -1.42 -12.42
C ASP A 39 -6.92 -1.52 -10.90
N VAL A 40 -5.81 -1.63 -10.14
CA VAL A 40 -5.85 -1.77 -8.68
C VAL A 40 -4.74 -0.95 -8.02
N ILE A 41 -5.05 -0.34 -6.87
CA ILE A 41 -4.07 0.17 -5.92
C ILE A 41 -4.00 -0.83 -4.77
N ILE A 42 -2.82 -1.40 -4.53
CA ILE A 42 -2.57 -2.39 -3.49
C ILE A 42 -1.80 -1.70 -2.35
N ALA A 43 -2.34 -1.75 -1.14
CA ALA A 43 -1.65 -1.31 0.07
C ALA A 43 -1.46 -2.50 1.01
N LEU A 44 -0.20 -2.82 1.29
CA LEU A 44 0.16 -3.94 2.15
C LEU A 44 0.25 -3.49 3.61
N GLY A 45 -0.12 -4.38 4.53
CA GLY A 45 -0.16 -4.14 5.95
C GLY A 45 1.15 -3.62 6.55
N SER A 46 1.02 -2.65 7.43
CA SER A 46 2.10 -1.97 8.15
C SER A 46 1.51 -1.21 9.34
N ASP A 47 2.34 -0.88 10.31
CA ASP A 47 1.93 -0.01 11.43
C ASP A 47 1.89 1.49 11.07
N LEU A 48 2.14 1.84 9.80
CA LEU A 48 2.11 3.20 9.28
C LEU A 48 0.78 3.52 8.58
N PRO A 49 -0.12 4.34 9.15
CA PRO A 49 -1.38 4.74 8.51
C PRO A 49 -1.19 5.39 7.14
N VAL A 50 -0.06 6.08 6.93
CA VAL A 50 0.25 6.76 5.66
C VAL A 50 0.27 5.81 4.45
N VAL A 51 0.45 4.50 4.64
CA VAL A 51 0.36 3.49 3.58
C VAL A 51 -1.07 3.46 3.03
N ALA A 52 -2.07 3.32 3.91
CA ALA A 52 -3.48 3.34 3.52
C ALA A 52 -3.93 4.74 3.08
N GLU A 53 -3.49 5.78 3.77
CA GLU A 53 -3.83 7.17 3.42
C GLU A 53 -3.40 7.50 2.00
N THR A 54 -2.16 7.17 1.62
CA THR A 54 -1.66 7.35 0.25
C THR A 54 -2.48 6.56 -0.76
N ALA A 55 -2.84 5.31 -0.46
CA ALA A 55 -3.71 4.52 -1.34
C ALA A 55 -5.07 5.18 -1.55
N CYS A 56 -5.69 5.67 -0.48
CA CYS A 56 -6.96 6.39 -0.53
C CYS A 56 -6.86 7.70 -1.32
N GLU A 57 -5.81 8.47 -1.11
CA GLU A 57 -5.56 9.73 -1.84
C GLU A 57 -5.39 9.49 -3.33
N LEU A 58 -4.60 8.49 -3.72
CA LEU A 58 -4.42 8.11 -5.12
C LEU A 58 -5.73 7.61 -5.74
N TYR A 59 -6.52 6.84 -5.00
CA TYR A 59 -7.84 6.39 -5.44
C TYR A 59 -8.80 7.56 -5.68
N LYS A 60 -8.90 8.47 -4.71
CA LYS A 60 -9.75 9.68 -4.80
C LYS A 60 -9.32 10.62 -5.94
N ALA A 61 -8.02 10.67 -6.23
CA ALA A 61 -7.47 11.40 -7.37
C ALA A 61 -7.67 10.69 -8.73
N GLY A 62 -8.27 9.49 -8.72
CA GLY A 62 -8.62 8.74 -9.93
C GLY A 62 -7.45 8.00 -10.58
N TYR A 63 -6.44 7.60 -9.81
CA TYR A 63 -5.29 6.83 -10.29
C TYR A 63 -5.48 5.32 -10.22
N GLY A 64 -6.53 4.81 -9.60
CA GLY A 64 -6.88 3.39 -9.56
C GLY A 64 -8.38 3.16 -9.58
N GLU A 65 -8.81 2.00 -10.08
CA GLU A 65 -10.23 1.63 -10.15
C GLU A 65 -10.73 0.94 -8.88
N LYS A 66 -9.86 0.15 -8.25
CA LYS A 66 -10.14 -0.60 -7.03
C LYS A 66 -9.03 -0.40 -6.01
N LEU A 67 -9.38 -0.58 -4.74
CA LEU A 67 -8.44 -0.66 -3.62
C LEU A 67 -8.34 -2.10 -3.15
N MET A 68 -7.13 -2.58 -2.93
CA MET A 68 -6.83 -3.85 -2.28
C MET A 68 -5.99 -3.59 -1.03
N PHE A 69 -6.53 -3.90 0.13
CA PHE A 69 -5.82 -3.85 1.40
C PHE A 69 -5.45 -5.27 1.82
N CYS A 70 -4.17 -5.53 2.09
CA CYS A 70 -3.67 -6.83 2.51
C CYS A 70 -3.00 -6.70 3.88
N GLY A 71 -3.33 -7.58 4.80
CA GLY A 71 -2.69 -7.66 6.11
C GLY A 71 -3.64 -8.21 7.16
N GLY A 72 -3.26 -9.34 7.74
CA GLY A 72 -3.94 -9.93 8.87
C GLY A 72 -3.50 -9.28 10.20
N ILE A 73 -3.33 -10.13 11.22
CA ILE A 73 -2.88 -9.71 12.55
C ILE A 73 -1.38 -9.97 12.66
N GLY A 74 -0.60 -8.92 12.89
CA GLY A 74 0.84 -8.99 13.09
C GLY A 74 1.26 -8.35 14.42
N HIS A 75 2.56 -8.44 14.72
CA HIS A 75 3.12 -7.85 15.95
C HIS A 75 2.94 -6.34 16.05
N SER A 76 2.88 -5.65 14.92
CA SER A 76 2.75 -4.19 14.83
C SER A 76 1.30 -3.70 14.74
N THR A 77 0.33 -4.58 14.55
CA THR A 77 -1.09 -4.22 14.36
C THR A 77 -1.65 -3.38 15.50
N VAL A 78 -1.23 -3.65 16.75
CA VAL A 78 -1.61 -2.84 17.93
C VAL A 78 -1.17 -1.38 17.77
N ASN A 79 -0.01 -1.14 17.17
CA ASN A 79 0.48 0.23 16.94
C ASN A 79 -0.33 0.92 15.84
N LEU A 80 -0.68 0.20 14.79
CA LEU A 80 -1.58 0.70 13.74
C LEU A 80 -2.94 1.09 14.33
N LYS A 81 -3.58 0.21 15.13
CA LYS A 81 -4.86 0.49 15.79
C LYS A 81 -4.79 1.79 16.59
N LYS A 82 -3.78 1.97 17.44
CA LYS A 82 -3.61 3.19 18.25
C LYS A 82 -3.47 4.46 17.39
N LYS A 83 -2.73 4.39 16.29
CA LYS A 83 -2.54 5.52 15.39
C LYS A 83 -3.82 5.86 14.64
N VAL A 84 -4.52 4.85 14.11
CA VAL A 84 -5.77 5.05 13.35
C VAL A 84 -6.91 5.49 14.25
N ALA A 85 -7.03 4.96 15.48
CA ALA A 85 -7.99 5.41 16.46
C ALA A 85 -7.90 6.93 16.72
N LYS A 86 -6.67 7.44 16.85
CA LYS A 86 -6.43 8.90 16.96
C LYS A 86 -6.84 9.68 15.71
N ILE A 87 -6.58 9.14 14.52
CA ILE A 87 -6.94 9.80 13.25
C ILE A 87 -8.46 9.87 13.09
N LEU A 88 -9.19 8.81 13.46
CA LEU A 88 -10.64 8.73 13.34
C LEU A 88 -11.40 9.27 14.56
N ASN A 89 -10.67 9.61 15.63
CA ASN A 89 -11.24 10.06 16.91
C ASN A 89 -12.23 9.04 17.51
N VAL A 90 -11.79 7.77 17.55
CA VAL A 90 -12.54 6.64 18.13
C VAL A 90 -11.69 5.91 19.17
N GLU A 91 -12.32 5.06 20.00
CA GLU A 91 -11.60 4.18 20.90
C GLU A 91 -10.94 3.01 20.14
N THR A 92 -9.82 2.52 20.66
CA THR A 92 -9.03 1.47 19.98
C THR A 92 -9.80 0.16 19.84
N ASP A 93 -10.67 -0.16 20.79
CA ASP A 93 -11.49 -1.38 20.79
C ASP A 93 -12.65 -1.34 19.78
N GLN A 94 -13.00 -0.16 19.27
CA GLN A 94 -13.98 0.01 18.19
C GLN A 94 -13.41 -0.33 16.81
N LEU A 95 -12.07 -0.44 16.67
CA LEU A 95 -11.43 -0.82 15.44
C LEU A 95 -11.30 -2.34 15.32
N PRO A 96 -11.39 -2.89 14.09
CA PRO A 96 -11.21 -4.31 13.83
C PRO A 96 -9.79 -4.79 14.15
N GLU A 97 -9.57 -6.12 14.05
CA GLU A 97 -8.32 -6.74 14.47
C GLU A 97 -7.27 -6.82 13.36
N SER A 98 -7.66 -6.97 12.09
CA SER A 98 -6.71 -7.08 10.99
C SER A 98 -6.29 -5.74 10.42
N GLU A 99 -5.06 -5.64 9.92
CA GLU A 99 -4.52 -4.42 9.32
C GLU A 99 -5.34 -3.99 8.09
N ALA A 100 -5.78 -4.94 7.27
CA ALA A 100 -6.62 -4.66 6.10
C ALA A 100 -7.98 -4.04 6.48
N GLU A 101 -8.61 -4.53 7.55
CA GLU A 101 -9.89 -3.97 8.03
C GLU A 101 -9.70 -2.58 8.65
N ILE A 102 -8.59 -2.36 9.39
CA ILE A 102 -8.24 -1.03 9.94
C ILE A 102 -8.03 -0.03 8.79
N TYR A 103 -7.34 -0.43 7.71
CA TYR A 103 -7.18 0.40 6.51
C TYR A 103 -8.53 0.70 5.83
N ALA A 104 -9.44 -0.29 5.80
CA ALA A 104 -10.78 -0.09 5.27
C ALA A 104 -11.62 0.88 6.11
N CYS A 105 -11.48 0.90 7.44
CA CYS A 105 -12.09 1.93 8.29
C CYS A 105 -11.57 3.32 7.91
N LEU A 106 -10.26 3.48 7.76
CA LEU A 106 -9.66 4.74 7.30
C LEU A 106 -10.24 5.19 5.94
N ALA A 107 -10.33 4.26 4.98
CA ALA A 107 -10.85 4.53 3.65
C ALA A 107 -12.32 4.98 3.69
N LYS A 108 -13.14 4.34 4.50
CA LYS A 108 -14.57 4.66 4.63
C LYS A 108 -14.82 5.93 5.42
N ASP A 109 -14.25 6.02 6.61
CA ASP A 109 -14.64 7.06 7.58
C ASP A 109 -13.96 8.40 7.29
N LYS A 110 -12.67 8.38 6.91
CA LYS A 110 -11.92 9.61 6.59
C LYS A 110 -12.06 10.03 5.12
N TYR A 111 -11.96 9.06 4.20
CA TYR A 111 -11.90 9.35 2.75
C TYR A 111 -13.24 9.16 2.04
N GLN A 112 -14.28 8.67 2.71
CA GLN A 112 -15.62 8.43 2.16
C GLN A 112 -15.58 7.57 0.89
N ILE A 113 -14.80 6.48 0.94
CA ILE A 113 -14.68 5.53 -0.17
C ILE A 113 -15.69 4.40 0.01
N GLU A 114 -16.46 4.16 -1.04
CA GLU A 114 -17.49 3.12 -1.05
C GLU A 114 -16.92 1.72 -0.88
N SER A 115 -17.58 0.90 -0.03
CA SER A 115 -17.15 -0.48 0.27
C SER A 115 -17.05 -1.37 -0.98
N SER A 116 -17.84 -1.12 -2.01
CA SER A 116 -17.83 -1.84 -3.29
C SER A 116 -16.54 -1.66 -4.10
N SER A 117 -15.73 -0.67 -3.72
CA SER A 117 -14.43 -0.41 -4.33
C SER A 117 -13.26 -0.99 -3.54
N ILE A 118 -13.51 -1.53 -2.34
CA ILE A 118 -12.49 -2.01 -1.40
C ILE A 118 -12.52 -3.53 -1.32
N PHE A 119 -11.40 -4.16 -1.59
CA PHE A 119 -11.16 -5.58 -1.38
C PHE A 119 -10.13 -5.77 -0.26
N MET A 120 -10.20 -6.87 0.47
CA MET A 120 -9.38 -7.08 1.67
C MET A 120 -8.90 -8.52 1.76
N ASP A 121 -7.62 -8.71 2.02
CA ASP A 121 -7.07 -9.92 2.60
C ASP A 121 -6.79 -9.68 4.09
N LYS A 122 -7.45 -10.42 4.95
CA LYS A 122 -7.43 -10.26 6.41
C LYS A 122 -6.63 -11.35 7.12
N THR A 123 -5.98 -12.22 6.37
CA THR A 123 -5.43 -13.47 6.90
C THR A 123 -3.92 -13.58 6.78
N SER A 124 -3.31 -12.85 5.86
CA SER A 124 -1.87 -12.88 5.64
C SER A 124 -1.07 -12.38 6.84
N THR A 125 0.06 -13.03 7.08
CA THR A 125 0.98 -12.72 8.19
C THR A 125 2.35 -12.26 7.70
N ASN A 126 2.58 -12.28 6.40
CA ASN A 126 3.85 -11.89 5.77
C ASN A 126 3.64 -11.40 4.33
N THR A 127 4.70 -10.80 3.75
CA THR A 127 4.66 -10.20 2.41
C THR A 127 4.27 -11.18 1.31
N SER A 128 4.76 -12.42 1.35
CA SER A 128 4.43 -13.44 0.34
C SER A 128 2.95 -13.80 0.37
N GLU A 129 2.40 -13.99 1.56
CA GLU A 129 0.96 -14.25 1.73
C GLU A 129 0.12 -13.06 1.29
N ASN A 130 0.53 -11.83 1.61
CA ASN A 130 -0.16 -10.62 1.15
C ASN A 130 -0.35 -10.61 -0.37
N ILE A 131 0.72 -10.88 -1.13
CA ILE A 131 0.67 -10.89 -2.60
C ILE A 131 -0.12 -12.09 -3.12
N LYS A 132 0.12 -13.29 -2.57
CA LYS A 132 -0.59 -14.51 -2.96
C LYS A 132 -2.09 -14.39 -2.75
N ASN A 133 -2.51 -13.91 -1.59
CA ASN A 133 -3.92 -13.76 -1.26
C ASN A 133 -4.59 -12.64 -2.09
N ALA A 134 -3.85 -11.55 -2.39
CA ALA A 134 -4.35 -10.53 -3.31
C ALA A 134 -4.65 -11.12 -4.70
N ILE A 135 -3.73 -11.91 -5.27
CA ILE A 135 -3.93 -12.58 -6.55
C ILE A 135 -5.14 -13.52 -6.51
N GLN A 136 -5.29 -14.28 -5.44
CA GLN A 136 -6.44 -15.16 -5.27
C GLN A 136 -7.76 -14.38 -5.26
N ILE A 137 -7.82 -13.28 -4.50
CA ILE A 137 -9.00 -12.40 -4.44
C ILE A 137 -9.30 -11.77 -5.82
N PHE A 138 -8.27 -11.36 -6.56
CA PHE A 138 -8.47 -10.82 -7.91
C PHE A 138 -9.10 -11.84 -8.85
N ASN A 139 -8.66 -13.10 -8.78
CA ASN A 139 -9.21 -14.19 -9.59
C ASN A 139 -10.64 -14.54 -9.17
N ASP A 140 -10.90 -14.68 -7.87
CA ASP A 140 -12.21 -15.07 -7.32
C ASP A 140 -13.29 -14.02 -7.63
N HIS A 141 -12.91 -12.75 -7.65
CA HIS A 141 -13.82 -11.62 -7.92
C HIS A 141 -13.73 -11.10 -9.36
N THR A 142 -12.96 -11.75 -10.22
CA THR A 142 -12.75 -11.33 -11.63
C THR A 142 -12.28 -9.87 -11.72
N ILE A 143 -11.39 -9.46 -10.82
CA ILE A 143 -10.83 -8.11 -10.80
C ILE A 143 -9.70 -8.04 -11.81
N LYS A 144 -9.82 -7.10 -12.75
CA LYS A 144 -8.74 -6.79 -13.67
C LYS A 144 -7.53 -6.28 -12.88
N HIS A 145 -6.32 -6.79 -13.18
CA HIS A 145 -5.07 -6.46 -12.47
C HIS A 145 -3.84 -6.50 -13.41
N GLU A 146 -4.01 -5.99 -14.62
CA GLU A 146 -2.89 -5.85 -15.57
C GLU A 146 -1.97 -4.69 -15.19
N THR A 147 -2.52 -3.65 -14.56
CA THR A 147 -1.78 -2.48 -14.09
C THR A 147 -2.08 -2.23 -12.61
N MET A 148 -1.02 -2.17 -11.79
CA MET A 148 -1.16 -2.05 -10.34
C MET A 148 -0.23 -0.97 -9.78
N ILE A 149 -0.69 -0.26 -8.76
CA ILE A 149 0.15 0.61 -7.93
C ILE A 149 0.37 -0.13 -6.61
N LEU A 150 1.60 -0.46 -6.28
CA LEU A 150 1.98 -1.14 -5.04
C LEU A 150 2.52 -0.15 -4.02
N ILE A 151 1.88 -0.11 -2.86
CA ILE A 151 2.22 0.79 -1.76
C ILE A 151 2.52 -0.04 -0.51
N GLN A 152 3.67 0.23 0.09
CA GLN A 152 4.10 -0.40 1.33
C GLN A 152 4.94 0.58 2.16
N ASP A 153 5.17 0.24 3.42
CA ASP A 153 6.15 0.89 4.28
C ASP A 153 7.46 1.13 3.51
N PRO A 154 8.04 2.33 3.56
CA PRO A 154 9.24 2.69 2.79
C PRO A 154 10.40 1.70 2.92
N ILE A 155 10.63 1.17 4.13
CA ILE A 155 11.73 0.20 4.36
C ILE A 155 11.38 -1.22 3.87
N LEU A 156 10.12 -1.51 3.60
CA LEU A 156 9.63 -2.79 3.10
C LEU A 156 9.25 -2.77 1.61
N GLN A 157 9.15 -1.58 0.99
CA GLN A 157 8.67 -1.41 -0.38
C GLN A 157 9.47 -2.25 -1.39
N LYS A 158 10.81 -2.21 -1.30
CA LYS A 158 11.69 -2.98 -2.19
C LYS A 158 11.47 -4.47 -2.08
N ARG A 159 11.38 -4.99 -0.85
CA ARG A 159 11.10 -6.41 -0.60
C ARG A 159 9.75 -6.82 -1.18
N SER A 160 8.72 -6.02 -0.93
CA SER A 160 7.37 -6.29 -1.44
C SER A 160 7.32 -6.30 -2.96
N TYR A 161 8.05 -5.40 -3.60
CA TYR A 161 8.16 -5.36 -5.05
C TYR A 161 8.82 -6.61 -5.64
N VAL A 162 9.97 -7.02 -5.09
CA VAL A 162 10.66 -8.23 -5.55
C VAL A 162 9.80 -9.48 -5.36
N THR A 163 9.10 -9.58 -4.23
CA THR A 163 8.14 -10.67 -4.00
C THR A 163 6.99 -10.65 -5.00
N ALA A 164 6.48 -9.46 -5.34
CA ALA A 164 5.42 -9.32 -6.32
C ALA A 164 5.88 -9.70 -7.74
N LEU A 165 7.11 -9.35 -8.13
CA LEU A 165 7.69 -9.74 -9.43
C LEU A 165 7.80 -11.27 -9.60
N ASP A 166 8.06 -12.00 -8.53
CA ASP A 166 8.14 -13.46 -8.55
C ASP A 166 6.77 -14.14 -8.72
N MET A 167 5.69 -13.48 -8.27
CA MET A 167 4.34 -14.04 -8.26
C MET A 167 3.44 -13.56 -9.40
N PHE A 168 3.65 -12.35 -9.89
CA PHE A 168 2.97 -11.83 -11.07
C PHE A 168 3.76 -12.21 -12.34
N ASN A 169 3.09 -12.27 -13.46
CA ASN A 169 3.73 -12.58 -14.75
C ASN A 169 4.11 -11.30 -15.50
N ASP A 170 4.90 -11.44 -16.57
CA ASP A 170 5.43 -10.32 -17.38
C ASP A 170 4.37 -9.41 -18.03
N ARG A 171 3.12 -9.85 -18.08
CA ARG A 171 2.02 -9.03 -18.64
C ARG A 171 1.55 -7.98 -17.67
N GLN A 172 1.75 -8.19 -16.37
CA GLN A 172 1.32 -7.26 -15.34
C GLN A 172 2.37 -6.18 -15.11
N LYS A 173 1.92 -4.93 -14.99
CA LYS A 173 2.76 -3.77 -14.75
C LYS A 173 2.55 -3.31 -13.31
N ILE A 174 3.62 -3.33 -12.52
CA ILE A 174 3.61 -2.89 -11.13
C ILE A 174 4.35 -1.57 -11.04
N ILE A 175 3.68 -0.55 -10.55
CA ILE A 175 4.24 0.77 -10.26
C ILE A 175 4.46 0.87 -8.74
N ASN A 176 5.70 0.97 -8.33
CA ASN A 176 6.04 1.17 -6.93
C ASN A 176 5.79 2.61 -6.50
N TYR A 177 5.17 2.76 -5.35
CA TYR A 177 4.92 4.08 -4.80
C TYR A 177 5.06 4.10 -3.28
N ALA A 178 6.30 4.10 -2.77
CA ALA A 178 6.53 4.31 -1.34
C ALA A 178 5.85 5.62 -0.90
N PRO A 179 5.03 5.62 0.17
CA PRO A 179 4.21 6.77 0.55
C PRO A 179 5.05 7.99 0.93
N ILE A 180 6.18 7.76 1.55
CA ILE A 180 7.17 8.76 1.93
C ILE A 180 8.57 8.22 1.62
N ILE A 181 9.53 9.12 1.44
CA ILE A 181 10.96 8.79 1.42
C ILE A 181 11.58 9.55 2.59
N PRO A 182 11.77 8.91 3.75
CA PRO A 182 12.35 9.56 4.92
C PRO A 182 13.75 10.09 4.61
N LYS A 183 14.10 11.25 5.17
CA LYS A 183 15.42 11.85 5.03
C LYS A 183 15.94 12.26 6.39
N LEU A 184 17.15 11.83 6.70
CA LEU A 184 17.86 12.12 7.94
C LEU A 184 18.83 13.28 7.73
N ASN A 185 18.96 14.16 8.74
CA ASN A 185 19.85 15.31 8.76
C ASN A 185 20.95 15.13 9.79
#